data_193bfc3a01eb52eea153e795ca0d82fc
#
_entry.id   193bfc3a01eb52eea153e795ca0d82fc
#
_cell.length_a   1.000
_cell.length_b   1.000
_cell.length_c   1.000
_cell.angle_alpha   90.00
_cell.angle_beta   90.00
_cell.angle_gamma   90.00
#
_symmetry.space_group_name_H-M   'P 1'
#
loop_
_entity.id
_entity.type
_entity.pdbx_description
1 polymer ?
#
loop_
_entity_poly.entity_id
_entity_poly.type
_entity_poly.pdbx_seq_one_letter_code
_entity_poly.pdbx_strand_id
1 'polypeptide(L)'
;MLKSVIATVLGFAAALGVAAGPVQAQDTLAKIKAKGVVVVGIKNDYKPWGFLDPTGKVVGMEIDLAQEIGQKLGVKVELLPVIAANRMEFLNQGRIDLIIATMGDTPERRKVVGMVEPNYYAGGTNVLALKSAGLKQWKDLAGKKVCAVQGAYYNRRVTQLYSPELVVFPAVPDALNALQGGNCVAFLFDNTLIESTLAGGDAKWAAYEMPLVSEDPQNWAIGIRLADLDSPFGAMMKALSVEWHKTGKLLELEKKWGIKPNPFLVTMHEKYKGS
;
A
#
# COMPACT_ATOMS: atom_id res chain seq x y z
N MET A 1 64.38 65.41 -10.20
CA MET A 1 63.07 65.46 -10.90
C MET A 1 62.79 64.06 -11.45
N LEU A 2 62.05 63.24 -10.72
CA LEU A 2 61.76 61.86 -11.12
C LEU A 2 60.23 61.74 -11.31
N LYS A 3 59.80 61.51 -12.54
CA LYS A 3 58.43 61.35 -12.88
C LYS A 3 58.02 59.88 -12.72
N SER A 4 57.12 59.58 -11.76
CA SER A 4 56.53 58.28 -11.62
C SER A 4 55.42 58.10 -12.63
N VAL A 5 55.45 57.01 -13.40
CA VAL A 5 54.37 56.54 -14.27
C VAL A 5 53.64 55.46 -13.55
N ILE A 6 52.39 55.68 -13.21
CA ILE A 6 51.53 54.65 -12.64
C ILE A 6 50.78 53.97 -13.82
N ALA A 7 51.04 52.68 -14.04
CA ALA A 7 50.30 51.85 -14.99
C ALA A 7 49.13 51.17 -14.26
N THR A 8 47.91 51.54 -14.69
CA THR A 8 46.64 50.94 -14.21
C THR A 8 46.37 49.66 -14.99
N VAL A 9 46.45 48.52 -14.36
CA VAL A 9 46.04 47.23 -14.93
C VAL A 9 44.56 47.02 -14.63
N LEU A 10 43.73 47.15 -15.66
CA LEU A 10 42.30 46.70 -15.58
C LEU A 10 42.24 45.19 -15.70
N GLY A 11 41.96 44.52 -14.59
CA GLY A 11 41.61 43.10 -14.56
C GLY A 11 40.19 42.86 -15.01
N PHE A 12 40.04 42.18 -16.15
CA PHE A 12 38.71 41.73 -16.66
C PHE A 12 38.38 40.43 -15.97
N ALA A 13 37.53 40.46 -14.94
CA ALA A 13 37.01 39.24 -14.28
C ALA A 13 35.85 38.70 -15.12
N ALA A 14 36.10 37.71 -15.95
CA ALA A 14 35.04 36.96 -16.63
C ALA A 14 34.32 36.07 -15.60
N ALA A 15 33.13 36.50 -15.18
CA ALA A 15 32.21 35.69 -14.38
C ALA A 15 31.63 34.59 -15.27
N LEU A 16 32.13 33.36 -15.14
CA LEU A 16 31.53 32.16 -15.66
C LEU A 16 30.22 31.89 -14.87
N GLY A 17 29.09 32.39 -15.36
CA GLY A 17 27.79 32.04 -14.89
C GLY A 17 27.49 30.58 -15.21
N VAL A 18 27.65 29.70 -14.24
CA VAL A 18 27.12 28.34 -14.32
C VAL A 18 25.61 28.47 -14.30
N ALA A 19 24.97 28.39 -15.47
CA ALA A 19 23.54 28.22 -15.56
C ALA A 19 23.17 26.86 -14.97
N ALA A 20 22.72 26.86 -13.72
CA ALA A 20 22.03 25.70 -13.16
C ALA A 20 20.77 25.49 -13.94
N GLY A 21 20.82 24.63 -14.96
CA GLY A 21 19.63 24.14 -15.66
C GLY A 21 18.69 23.52 -14.62
N PRO A 22 17.36 23.54 -14.86
CA PRO A 22 16.41 22.87 -13.97
C PRO A 22 16.88 21.41 -13.80
N VAL A 23 17.12 21.00 -12.57
CA VAL A 23 17.32 19.58 -12.23
C VAL A 23 16.03 18.89 -12.61
N GLN A 24 15.98 18.39 -13.82
CA GLN A 24 14.86 17.61 -14.32
C GLN A 24 14.77 16.37 -13.40
N ALA A 25 13.73 16.28 -12.59
CA ALA A 25 13.51 15.12 -11.74
C ALA A 25 13.59 13.89 -12.65
N GLN A 26 14.62 13.08 -12.45
CA GLN A 26 14.93 11.97 -13.35
C GLN A 26 13.73 11.03 -13.34
N ASP A 27 13.13 10.78 -14.51
CA ASP A 27 11.97 9.92 -14.69
C ASP A 27 12.18 8.56 -14.00
N THR A 28 11.27 8.19 -13.12
CA THR A 28 11.36 6.92 -12.38
C THR A 28 11.46 5.74 -13.32
N LEU A 29 10.73 5.76 -14.46
CA LEU A 29 10.82 4.70 -15.47
C LEU A 29 12.23 4.59 -16.05
N ALA A 30 12.86 5.72 -16.38
CA ALA A 30 14.24 5.74 -16.90
C ALA A 30 15.23 5.18 -15.86
N LYS A 31 15.07 5.53 -14.58
CA LYS A 31 15.91 4.99 -13.49
C LYS A 31 15.74 3.48 -13.34
N ILE A 32 14.52 2.98 -13.31
CA ILE A 32 14.21 1.54 -13.23
C ILE A 32 14.84 0.81 -14.41
N LYS A 33 14.68 1.32 -15.63
CA LYS A 33 15.25 0.73 -16.84
C LYS A 33 16.78 0.69 -16.81
N ALA A 34 17.42 1.78 -16.42
CA ALA A 34 18.88 1.88 -16.31
C ALA A 34 19.44 0.93 -15.25
N LYS A 35 18.73 0.79 -14.11
CA LYS A 35 19.09 -0.12 -13.01
C LYS A 35 18.80 -1.59 -13.35
N GLY A 36 17.87 -1.87 -14.26
CA GLY A 36 17.38 -3.22 -14.59
C GLY A 36 16.59 -3.88 -13.47
N VAL A 37 16.13 -3.11 -12.47
CA VAL A 37 15.42 -3.59 -11.29
C VAL A 37 14.35 -2.59 -10.90
N VAL A 38 13.14 -3.09 -10.59
CA VAL A 38 12.08 -2.34 -9.90
C VAL A 38 11.97 -2.84 -8.47
N VAL A 39 12.02 -1.93 -7.50
CA VAL A 39 11.88 -2.25 -6.07
C VAL A 39 10.43 -2.01 -5.67
N VAL A 40 9.73 -3.06 -5.28
CA VAL A 40 8.30 -3.02 -4.94
C VAL A 40 8.11 -3.17 -3.44
N GLY A 41 7.48 -2.19 -2.82
CA GLY A 41 7.02 -2.27 -1.43
C GLY A 41 5.80 -3.17 -1.31
N ILE A 42 5.91 -4.27 -0.57
CA ILE A 42 4.88 -5.31 -0.45
C ILE A 42 4.60 -5.65 1.00
N LYS A 43 3.43 -6.27 1.28
CA LYS A 43 3.16 -6.91 2.57
C LYS A 43 3.79 -8.30 2.60
N ASN A 44 4.22 -8.75 3.78
CA ASN A 44 4.65 -10.11 4.04
C ASN A 44 3.94 -10.74 5.25
N ASP A 45 2.92 -10.05 5.77
CA ASP A 45 2.14 -10.40 6.96
C ASP A 45 0.62 -10.37 6.71
N TYR A 46 0.20 -10.33 5.44
CA TYR A 46 -1.20 -10.18 5.06
C TYR A 46 -1.62 -11.29 4.07
N LYS A 47 -1.88 -12.49 4.59
CA LYS A 47 -2.36 -13.63 3.80
C LYS A 47 -3.81 -13.40 3.34
N PRO A 48 -4.14 -13.67 2.05
CA PRO A 48 -3.27 -14.22 1.01
C PRO A 48 -2.72 -13.18 0.02
N TRP A 49 -2.74 -11.86 0.32
CA TRP A 49 -2.26 -10.81 -0.58
C TRP A 49 -0.73 -10.75 -0.64
N GLY A 50 -0.06 -10.72 0.51
CA GLY A 50 1.40 -10.79 0.62
C GLY A 50 1.80 -11.39 1.96
N PHE A 51 2.40 -12.57 1.96
CA PHE A 51 2.73 -13.31 3.18
C PHE A 51 3.92 -14.26 2.97
N LEU A 52 4.50 -14.73 4.06
CA LEU A 52 5.54 -15.75 4.02
C LEU A 52 4.90 -17.15 3.94
N ASP A 53 5.30 -17.93 2.94
CA ASP A 53 4.97 -19.36 2.87
C ASP A 53 5.79 -20.17 3.90
N PRO A 54 5.52 -21.47 4.05
CA PRO A 54 6.26 -22.31 5.00
C PRO A 54 7.78 -22.41 4.73
N THR A 55 8.24 -22.04 3.51
CA THR A 55 9.66 -22.01 3.16
C THR A 55 10.32 -20.66 3.45
N GLY A 56 9.54 -19.67 3.91
CA GLY A 56 10.00 -18.31 4.16
C GLY A 56 10.01 -17.42 2.90
N LYS A 57 9.47 -17.90 1.78
CA LYS A 57 9.34 -17.11 0.55
C LYS A 57 8.11 -16.20 0.65
N VAL A 58 8.25 -14.95 0.21
CA VAL A 58 7.11 -14.04 0.08
C VAL A 58 6.29 -14.43 -1.14
N VAL A 59 5.00 -14.68 -0.91
CA VAL A 59 4.02 -15.10 -1.93
C VAL A 59 2.69 -14.39 -1.70
N GLY A 60 1.78 -14.44 -2.68
CA GLY A 60 0.45 -13.86 -2.55
C GLY A 60 -0.02 -13.18 -3.82
N MET A 61 -1.27 -12.73 -3.81
CA MET A 61 -1.90 -12.07 -4.94
C MET A 61 -1.13 -10.82 -5.39
N GLU A 62 -0.71 -9.97 -4.45
CA GLU A 62 0.04 -8.74 -4.74
C GLU A 62 1.47 -9.04 -5.20
N ILE A 63 2.03 -10.18 -4.80
CA ILE A 63 3.34 -10.62 -5.26
C ILE A 63 3.27 -11.05 -6.73
N ASP A 64 2.19 -11.75 -7.13
CA ASP A 64 1.96 -12.08 -8.54
C ASP A 64 1.83 -10.80 -9.39
N LEU A 65 1.10 -9.80 -8.91
CA LEU A 65 0.97 -8.50 -9.59
C LEU A 65 2.32 -7.76 -9.68
N ALA A 66 3.12 -7.78 -8.61
CA ALA A 66 4.45 -7.20 -8.61
C ALA A 66 5.38 -7.86 -9.64
N GLN A 67 5.33 -9.19 -9.76
CA GLN A 67 6.10 -9.92 -10.77
C GLN A 67 5.65 -9.55 -12.20
N GLU A 68 4.36 -9.40 -12.42
CA GLU A 68 3.83 -8.97 -13.72
C GLU A 68 4.27 -7.54 -14.07
N ILE A 69 4.29 -6.62 -13.10
CA ILE A 69 4.85 -5.27 -13.29
C ILE A 69 6.31 -5.37 -13.78
N GLY A 70 7.14 -6.19 -13.15
CA GLY A 70 8.52 -6.39 -13.57
C GLY A 70 8.63 -6.95 -15.00
N GLN A 71 7.78 -7.92 -15.35
CA GLN A 71 7.71 -8.49 -16.70
C GLN A 71 7.34 -7.41 -17.74
N LYS A 72 6.33 -6.62 -17.49
CA LYS A 72 5.90 -5.51 -18.38
C LYS A 72 6.96 -4.42 -18.49
N LEU A 73 7.71 -4.16 -17.43
CA LEU A 73 8.86 -3.26 -17.42
C LEU A 73 10.10 -3.88 -18.10
N GLY A 74 10.18 -5.20 -18.26
CA GLY A 74 11.35 -5.92 -18.77
C GLY A 74 12.56 -5.82 -17.81
N VAL A 75 12.32 -5.84 -16.50
CA VAL A 75 13.33 -5.73 -15.45
C VAL A 75 13.09 -6.77 -14.34
N LYS A 76 14.09 -6.99 -13.50
CA LYS A 76 13.94 -7.83 -12.31
C LYS A 76 13.06 -7.14 -11.26
N VAL A 77 12.37 -7.93 -10.44
CA VAL A 77 11.61 -7.45 -9.29
C VAL A 77 12.40 -7.72 -8.02
N GLU A 78 12.60 -6.67 -7.23
CA GLU A 78 13.06 -6.76 -5.86
C GLU A 78 11.88 -6.45 -4.93
N LEU A 79 11.55 -7.35 -4.03
CA LEU A 79 10.45 -7.21 -3.08
C LEU A 79 11.00 -6.68 -1.77
N LEU A 80 10.52 -5.51 -1.32
CA LEU A 80 10.88 -4.93 -0.03
C LEU A 80 9.64 -4.99 0.90
N PRO A 81 9.66 -5.78 1.97
CA PRO A 81 8.59 -5.80 2.95
C PRO A 81 8.39 -4.43 3.61
N VAL A 82 7.15 -3.99 3.67
CA VAL A 82 6.75 -2.73 4.31
C VAL A 82 5.56 -2.94 5.26
N ILE A 83 5.46 -2.05 6.25
CA ILE A 83 4.28 -1.96 7.11
C ILE A 83 3.43 -0.74 6.73
N ALA A 84 2.19 -0.70 7.21
CA ALA A 84 1.28 0.41 6.88
C ALA A 84 1.84 1.78 7.29
N ALA A 85 2.63 1.83 8.37
CA ALA A 85 3.19 3.06 8.91
C ALA A 85 4.36 3.62 8.08
N ASN A 86 5.18 2.78 7.41
CA ASN A 86 6.43 3.23 6.76
C ASN A 86 6.41 3.23 5.23
N ARG A 87 5.44 2.55 4.58
CA ARG A 87 5.44 2.35 3.12
C ARG A 87 5.46 3.65 2.31
N MET A 88 4.73 4.70 2.76
CA MET A 88 4.72 5.98 2.06
C MET A 88 6.03 6.74 2.22
N GLU A 89 6.64 6.67 3.41
CA GLU A 89 7.96 7.25 3.65
C GLU A 89 9.03 6.57 2.81
N PHE A 90 9.05 5.23 2.74
CA PHE A 90 9.99 4.47 1.92
C PHE A 90 9.87 4.82 0.43
N LEU A 91 8.64 5.04 -0.07
CA LEU A 91 8.40 5.52 -1.42
C LEU A 91 8.99 6.91 -1.65
N ASN A 92 8.71 7.85 -0.74
CA ASN A 92 9.17 9.24 -0.87
C ASN A 92 10.70 9.36 -0.73
N GLN A 93 11.33 8.48 0.06
CA GLN A 93 12.79 8.37 0.17
C GLN A 93 13.45 7.65 -1.03
N GLY A 94 12.66 7.09 -1.95
CA GLY A 94 13.18 6.32 -3.09
C GLY A 94 13.78 4.96 -2.71
N ARG A 95 13.45 4.42 -1.53
CA ARG A 95 13.82 3.06 -1.11
C ARG A 95 13.03 2.00 -1.86
N ILE A 96 11.83 2.34 -2.30
CA ILE A 96 10.96 1.57 -3.19
C ILE A 96 10.51 2.47 -4.34
N ASP A 97 10.25 1.88 -5.49
CA ASP A 97 9.79 2.59 -6.69
C ASP A 97 8.27 2.68 -6.76
N LEU A 98 7.59 1.68 -6.18
CA LEU A 98 6.13 1.64 -6.07
C LEU A 98 5.68 0.85 -4.84
N ILE A 99 4.41 1.02 -4.46
CA ILE A 99 3.73 0.29 -3.39
C ILE A 99 2.62 -0.56 -4.01
N ILE A 100 2.61 -1.85 -3.73
CA ILE A 100 1.46 -2.73 -3.92
C ILE A 100 1.32 -3.56 -2.64
N ALA A 101 0.62 -2.99 -1.65
CA ALA A 101 0.67 -3.43 -0.26
C ALA A 101 -0.64 -3.07 0.47
N THR A 102 -1.79 -3.52 -0.05
CA THR A 102 -3.13 -3.32 0.52
C THR A 102 -3.38 -1.85 0.92
N MET A 103 -2.98 -0.92 0.05
CA MET A 103 -3.01 0.50 0.41
C MET A 103 -4.33 1.16 0.02
N GLY A 104 -5.19 1.41 1.01
CA GLY A 104 -6.43 2.15 0.82
C GLY A 104 -6.19 3.54 0.22
N ASP A 105 -6.96 3.87 -0.78
CA ASP A 105 -6.91 5.13 -1.51
C ASP A 105 -7.78 6.18 -0.80
N THR A 106 -7.15 7.02 0.00
CA THR A 106 -7.84 8.07 0.77
C THR A 106 -7.44 9.48 0.30
N PRO A 107 -8.33 10.49 0.49
CA PRO A 107 -8.00 11.88 0.16
C PRO A 107 -6.72 12.39 0.80
N GLU A 108 -6.43 11.96 2.04
CA GLU A 108 -5.21 12.35 2.77
C GLU A 108 -3.95 11.77 2.11
N ARG A 109 -4.00 10.50 1.71
CA ARG A 109 -2.87 9.83 1.05
C ARG A 109 -2.62 10.39 -0.35
N ARG A 110 -3.67 10.74 -1.09
CA ARG A 110 -3.56 11.39 -2.41
C ARG A 110 -2.80 12.72 -2.39
N LYS A 111 -2.67 13.36 -1.22
CA LYS A 111 -1.87 14.59 -1.07
C LYS A 111 -0.37 14.36 -1.07
N VAL A 112 0.07 13.12 -0.80
CA VAL A 112 1.49 12.77 -0.58
C VAL A 112 1.98 11.60 -1.40
N VAL A 113 1.05 10.83 -2.01
CA VAL A 113 1.34 9.67 -2.86
C VAL A 113 0.45 9.71 -4.10
N GLY A 114 1.01 9.41 -5.26
CA GLY A 114 0.26 9.20 -6.50
C GLY A 114 -0.51 7.88 -6.43
N MET A 115 -1.82 7.95 -6.25
CA MET A 115 -2.71 6.79 -6.25
C MET A 115 -3.12 6.48 -7.68
N VAL A 116 -2.68 5.35 -8.20
CA VAL A 116 -2.96 4.91 -9.58
C VAL A 116 -4.40 4.45 -9.71
N GLU A 117 -5.08 4.96 -10.72
CA GLU A 117 -6.44 4.55 -11.08
C GLU A 117 -6.46 3.83 -12.44
N PRO A 118 -7.37 2.84 -12.60
CA PRO A 118 -8.32 2.35 -11.60
C PRO A 118 -7.63 1.62 -10.45
N ASN A 119 -8.25 1.65 -9.26
CA ASN A 119 -7.76 0.90 -8.11
C ASN A 119 -7.83 -0.60 -8.41
N TYR A 120 -6.84 -1.39 -7.92
CA TYR A 120 -6.75 -2.82 -8.26
C TYR A 120 -7.58 -3.74 -7.37
N TYR A 121 -8.04 -3.25 -6.20
CA TYR A 121 -8.83 -4.03 -5.24
C TYR A 121 -9.73 -3.14 -4.40
N ALA A 122 -10.56 -3.74 -3.53
CA ALA A 122 -11.34 -3.02 -2.53
C ALA A 122 -11.53 -3.85 -1.27
N GLY A 123 -11.65 -3.17 -0.14
CA GLY A 123 -11.98 -3.74 1.16
C GLY A 123 -12.85 -2.79 1.97
N GLY A 124 -13.17 -3.18 3.18
CA GLY A 124 -13.86 -2.36 4.19
C GLY A 124 -13.22 -2.60 5.55
N THR A 125 -13.70 -1.90 6.54
CA THR A 125 -13.24 -2.01 7.93
C THR A 125 -14.18 -2.92 8.73
N ASN A 126 -13.63 -3.81 9.54
CA ASN A 126 -14.40 -4.64 10.47
C ASN A 126 -13.54 -5.00 11.70
N VAL A 127 -14.03 -5.87 12.55
CA VAL A 127 -13.30 -6.42 13.68
C VAL A 127 -13.35 -7.95 13.68
N LEU A 128 -12.23 -8.57 14.07
CA LEU A 128 -12.16 -9.97 14.47
C LEU A 128 -12.30 -10.03 15.98
N ALA A 129 -13.27 -10.79 16.49
CA ALA A 129 -13.53 -10.89 17.92
C ALA A 129 -13.90 -12.30 18.33
N LEU A 130 -13.71 -12.65 19.60
CA LEU A 130 -14.30 -13.87 20.15
C LEU A 130 -15.82 -13.80 20.07
N LYS A 131 -16.47 -14.90 19.69
CA LYS A 131 -17.95 -15.04 19.72
C LYS A 131 -18.54 -14.72 21.10
N SER A 132 -17.80 -15.08 22.16
CA SER A 132 -18.18 -14.79 23.55
C SER A 132 -18.10 -13.30 23.93
N ALA A 133 -17.45 -12.45 23.10
CA ALA A 133 -17.44 -10.99 23.32
C ALA A 133 -18.82 -10.36 23.07
N GLY A 134 -19.70 -11.04 22.31
CA GLY A 134 -21.10 -10.67 22.11
C GLY A 134 -21.28 -9.32 21.41
N LEU A 135 -20.32 -8.88 20.59
CA LEU A 135 -20.40 -7.62 19.84
C LEU A 135 -21.47 -7.76 18.75
N LYS A 136 -22.37 -6.78 18.65
CA LYS A 136 -23.45 -6.75 17.66
C LYS A 136 -23.44 -5.51 16.77
N GLN A 137 -22.83 -4.44 17.25
CA GLN A 137 -22.75 -3.16 16.56
C GLN A 137 -21.44 -2.43 16.94
N TRP A 138 -21.03 -1.51 16.11
CA TRP A 138 -19.77 -0.75 16.30
C TRP A 138 -19.72 -0.01 17.64
N LYS A 139 -20.87 0.50 18.14
CA LYS A 139 -20.98 1.19 19.43
C LYS A 139 -20.64 0.31 20.63
N ASP A 140 -20.71 -1.01 20.47
CA ASP A 140 -20.35 -1.95 21.55
C ASP A 140 -18.84 -1.95 21.85
N LEU A 141 -18.04 -1.31 20.99
CA LEU A 141 -16.59 -1.14 21.19
C LEU A 141 -16.25 0.00 22.19
N ALA A 142 -17.20 0.86 22.53
CA ALA A 142 -16.96 2.02 23.41
C ALA A 142 -16.27 1.62 24.73
N GLY A 143 -15.14 2.25 25.02
CA GLY A 143 -14.34 2.01 26.23
C GLY A 143 -13.67 0.64 26.30
N LYS A 144 -13.80 -0.21 25.26
CA LYS A 144 -13.15 -1.52 25.23
C LYS A 144 -11.76 -1.42 24.58
N LYS A 145 -10.82 -2.23 25.07
CA LYS A 145 -9.51 -2.40 24.43
C LYS A 145 -9.67 -3.12 23.10
N VAL A 146 -9.27 -2.46 22.02
CA VAL A 146 -9.31 -2.98 20.66
C VAL A 146 -7.92 -2.93 20.07
N CYS A 147 -7.39 -4.10 19.68
CA CYS A 147 -6.11 -4.20 19.00
C CYS A 147 -6.21 -3.59 17.60
N ALA A 148 -5.20 -2.84 17.19
CA ALA A 148 -5.14 -2.19 15.89
C ALA A 148 -3.70 -2.17 15.35
N VAL A 149 -3.53 -1.89 14.06
CA VAL A 149 -2.21 -1.78 13.43
C VAL A 149 -1.88 -0.32 13.15
N GLN A 150 -0.66 0.09 13.47
CA GLN A 150 -0.16 1.43 13.24
C GLN A 150 -0.22 1.80 11.75
N GLY A 151 -0.70 3.01 11.44
CA GLY A 151 -0.79 3.51 10.07
C GLY A 151 -2.02 3.02 9.29
N ALA A 152 -2.91 2.23 9.90
CA ALA A 152 -4.20 1.90 9.31
C ALA A 152 -5.09 3.15 9.24
N TYR A 153 -5.72 3.38 8.09
CA TYR A 153 -6.47 4.62 7.82
C TYR A 153 -7.72 4.78 8.69
N TYR A 154 -8.34 3.68 9.07
CA TYR A 154 -9.58 3.65 9.83
C TYR A 154 -9.41 3.87 11.34
N ASN A 155 -8.20 3.76 11.90
CA ASN A 155 -7.98 3.87 13.34
C ASN A 155 -8.57 5.17 13.90
N ARG A 156 -8.22 6.32 13.30
CA ARG A 156 -8.71 7.62 13.72
C ARG A 156 -10.23 7.74 13.62
N ARG A 157 -10.81 7.28 12.50
CA ARG A 157 -12.25 7.33 12.27
C ARG A 157 -13.01 6.50 13.30
N VAL A 158 -12.59 5.25 13.51
CA VAL A 158 -13.25 4.35 14.48
C VAL A 158 -13.14 4.89 15.90
N THR A 159 -11.98 5.46 16.29
CA THR A 159 -11.83 6.11 17.59
C THR A 159 -12.79 7.30 17.75
N GLN A 160 -12.93 8.14 16.74
CA GLN A 160 -13.81 9.30 16.77
C GLN A 160 -15.30 8.95 16.84
N LEU A 161 -15.72 7.90 16.15
CA LEU A 161 -17.14 7.52 16.05
C LEU A 161 -17.62 6.60 17.16
N TYR A 162 -16.74 5.70 17.66
CA TYR A 162 -17.13 4.61 18.55
C TYR A 162 -16.33 4.55 19.85
N SER A 163 -15.35 5.44 20.02
CA SER A 163 -14.59 5.62 21.25
C SER A 163 -13.99 4.33 21.87
N PRO A 164 -13.43 3.38 21.10
CA PRO A 164 -12.63 2.30 21.67
C PRO A 164 -11.32 2.83 22.27
N GLU A 165 -10.74 2.07 23.19
CA GLU A 165 -9.35 2.21 23.60
C GLU A 165 -8.47 1.41 22.64
N LEU A 166 -7.81 2.04 21.65
CA LEU A 166 -6.96 1.35 20.72
C LEU A 166 -5.61 0.97 21.34
N VAL A 167 -5.31 -0.32 21.29
CA VAL A 167 -3.97 -0.88 21.59
C VAL A 167 -3.29 -1.14 20.25
N VAL A 168 -2.32 -0.28 19.90
CA VAL A 168 -1.75 -0.22 18.55
C VAL A 168 -0.44 -1.00 18.45
N PHE A 169 -0.34 -1.87 17.47
CA PHE A 169 0.82 -2.72 17.19
C PHE A 169 1.47 -2.35 15.85
N PRO A 170 2.78 -2.60 15.66
CA PRO A 170 3.45 -2.29 14.40
C PRO A 170 3.01 -3.19 13.24
N ALA A 171 2.72 -4.47 13.48
CA ALA A 171 2.40 -5.47 12.47
C ALA A 171 1.14 -6.30 12.81
N VAL A 172 0.56 -6.93 11.79
CA VAL A 172 -0.65 -7.77 11.92
C VAL A 172 -0.44 -8.95 12.88
N PRO A 173 0.66 -9.72 12.80
CA PRO A 173 0.87 -10.84 13.72
C PRO A 173 0.90 -10.44 15.19
N ASP A 174 1.48 -9.29 15.51
CA ASP A 174 1.56 -8.79 16.89
C ASP A 174 0.16 -8.49 17.44
N ALA A 175 -0.68 -7.83 16.66
CA ALA A 175 -2.06 -7.52 17.02
C ALA A 175 -2.93 -8.78 17.16
N LEU A 176 -2.76 -9.76 16.27
CA LEU A 176 -3.47 -11.05 16.35
C LEU A 176 -3.03 -11.87 17.57
N ASN A 177 -1.73 -11.90 17.87
CA ASN A 177 -1.22 -12.57 19.09
C ASN A 177 -1.76 -11.89 20.35
N ALA A 178 -1.82 -10.57 20.39
CA ALA A 178 -2.38 -9.82 21.51
C ALA A 178 -3.89 -10.09 21.68
N LEU A 179 -4.65 -10.21 20.59
CA LEU A 179 -6.06 -10.62 20.62
C LEU A 179 -6.20 -12.03 21.22
N GLN A 180 -5.41 -13.00 20.75
CA GLN A 180 -5.43 -14.37 21.24
C GLN A 180 -4.99 -14.47 22.71
N GLY A 181 -4.07 -13.62 23.14
CA GLY A 181 -3.64 -13.49 24.53
C GLY A 181 -4.64 -12.77 25.44
N GLY A 182 -5.81 -12.32 24.92
CA GLY A 182 -6.83 -11.63 25.71
C GLY A 182 -6.51 -10.19 26.07
N ASN A 183 -5.48 -9.59 25.48
CA ASN A 183 -5.11 -8.17 25.71
C ASN A 183 -6.13 -7.20 25.12
N CYS A 184 -6.93 -7.66 24.16
CA CYS A 184 -7.97 -6.88 23.48
C CYS A 184 -9.22 -7.76 23.29
N VAL A 185 -10.40 -7.14 23.28
CA VAL A 185 -11.67 -7.86 23.01
C VAL A 185 -11.90 -8.11 21.52
N ALA A 186 -11.26 -7.29 20.68
CA ALA A 186 -11.38 -7.36 19.22
C ALA A 186 -10.09 -6.86 18.55
N PHE A 187 -9.88 -7.25 17.31
CA PHE A 187 -8.86 -6.71 16.41
C PHE A 187 -9.52 -5.96 15.26
N LEU A 188 -9.30 -4.67 15.21
CA LEU A 188 -9.78 -3.75 14.16
C LEU A 188 -8.88 -3.85 12.94
N PHE A 189 -9.42 -4.30 11.81
CA PHE A 189 -8.64 -4.40 10.57
C PHE A 189 -9.54 -4.47 9.32
N ASP A 190 -8.89 -4.65 8.14
CA ASP A 190 -9.60 -4.86 6.89
C ASP A 190 -10.42 -6.16 6.94
N ASN A 191 -11.69 -6.08 6.54
CA ASN A 191 -12.59 -7.23 6.49
C ASN A 191 -12.04 -8.37 5.63
N THR A 192 -11.31 -8.06 4.57
CA THR A 192 -10.68 -9.02 3.65
C THR A 192 -9.68 -9.94 4.36
N LEU A 193 -8.81 -9.40 5.24
CA LEU A 193 -7.91 -10.22 6.06
C LEU A 193 -8.69 -11.06 7.06
N ILE A 194 -9.69 -10.47 7.71
CA ILE A 194 -10.50 -11.17 8.73
C ILE A 194 -11.25 -12.34 8.07
N GLU A 195 -11.92 -12.11 6.94
CA GLU A 195 -12.61 -13.15 6.18
C GLU A 195 -11.66 -14.28 5.77
N SER A 196 -10.47 -13.94 5.25
CA SER A 196 -9.48 -14.93 4.85
C SER A 196 -8.90 -15.71 6.04
N THR A 197 -8.71 -15.03 7.19
CA THR A 197 -8.25 -15.65 8.43
C THR A 197 -9.29 -16.69 8.94
N LEU A 198 -10.56 -16.33 8.94
CA LEU A 198 -11.64 -17.22 9.37
C LEU A 198 -11.88 -18.37 8.38
N ALA A 199 -11.77 -18.12 7.07
CA ALA A 199 -11.94 -19.12 6.03
C ALA A 199 -10.76 -20.12 5.94
N GLY A 200 -9.59 -19.77 6.49
CA GLY A 200 -8.38 -20.58 6.41
C GLY A 200 -8.42 -21.89 7.20
N GLY A 201 -9.46 -22.13 8.00
CA GLY A 201 -9.71 -23.41 8.71
C GLY A 201 -8.75 -23.71 9.86
N ASP A 202 -7.89 -22.76 10.27
CA ASP A 202 -7.03 -22.95 11.43
C ASP A 202 -7.87 -22.97 12.71
N ALA A 203 -7.78 -24.08 13.45
CA ALA A 203 -8.57 -24.34 14.66
C ALA A 203 -8.48 -23.23 15.72
N LYS A 204 -7.37 -22.48 15.77
CA LYS A 204 -7.20 -21.37 16.71
C LYS A 204 -8.20 -20.23 16.49
N TRP A 205 -8.80 -20.13 15.28
CA TRP A 205 -9.80 -19.12 14.93
C TRP A 205 -11.25 -19.62 15.05
N ALA A 206 -11.48 -20.90 15.40
CA ALA A 206 -12.82 -21.49 15.47
C ALA A 206 -13.78 -20.77 16.45
N ALA A 207 -13.23 -20.20 17.53
CA ALA A 207 -13.98 -19.43 18.52
C ALA A 207 -14.19 -17.96 18.14
N TYR A 208 -13.64 -17.50 17.00
CA TYR A 208 -13.70 -16.10 16.55
C TYR A 208 -14.71 -15.92 15.44
N GLU A 209 -15.11 -14.69 15.24
CA GLU A 209 -16.05 -14.26 14.19
C GLU A 209 -15.74 -12.83 13.75
N MET A 210 -16.35 -12.42 12.63
CA MET A 210 -16.44 -11.04 12.17
C MET A 210 -17.88 -10.57 12.42
N PRO A 211 -18.19 -10.01 13.60
CA PRO A 211 -19.58 -9.88 14.06
C PRO A 211 -20.32 -8.66 13.51
N LEU A 212 -19.60 -7.68 12.96
CA LEU A 212 -20.18 -6.39 12.61
C LEU A 212 -20.46 -6.29 11.10
N VAL A 213 -21.28 -5.34 10.72
CA VAL A 213 -21.41 -4.93 9.32
C VAL A 213 -20.16 -4.15 8.95
N SER A 214 -19.49 -4.54 7.86
CA SER A 214 -18.29 -3.81 7.39
C SER A 214 -18.65 -2.39 7.00
N GLU A 215 -17.82 -1.45 7.43
CA GLU A 215 -17.94 -0.03 7.15
C GLU A 215 -16.76 0.49 6.34
N ASP A 216 -16.86 1.76 5.91
CA ASP A 216 -15.78 2.53 5.31
C ASP A 216 -15.12 1.78 4.15
N PRO A 217 -15.87 1.47 3.07
CA PRO A 217 -15.31 0.79 1.92
C PRO A 217 -14.20 1.63 1.33
N GLN A 218 -13.02 1.03 1.15
CA GLN A 218 -11.86 1.66 0.57
C GLN A 218 -11.32 0.82 -0.57
N ASN A 219 -11.10 1.45 -1.70
CA ASN A 219 -10.40 0.84 -2.80
C ASN A 219 -8.89 0.87 -2.53
N TRP A 220 -8.17 -0.14 -3.02
CA TRP A 220 -6.71 -0.21 -2.88
C TRP A 220 -6.03 0.17 -4.19
N ALA A 221 -5.03 1.03 -4.08
CA ALA A 221 -4.30 1.54 -5.22
C ALA A 221 -2.83 1.07 -5.24
N ILE A 222 -2.26 0.97 -6.44
CA ILE A 222 -0.82 1.04 -6.60
C ILE A 222 -0.40 2.46 -6.21
N GLY A 223 0.55 2.57 -5.27
CA GLY A 223 1.13 3.85 -4.88
C GLY A 223 2.44 4.11 -5.61
N ILE A 224 2.56 5.27 -6.22
CA ILE A 224 3.81 5.78 -6.81
C ILE A 224 4.13 7.14 -6.24
N ARG A 225 5.31 7.70 -6.47
CA ARG A 225 5.58 9.07 -6.03
C ARG A 225 4.55 10.02 -6.65
N LEU A 226 4.12 11.00 -5.89
CA LEU A 226 3.10 11.96 -6.36
C LEU A 226 3.52 12.63 -7.68
N ALA A 227 4.80 13.00 -7.82
CA ALA A 227 5.37 13.59 -9.02
C ALA A 227 5.38 12.66 -10.25
N ASP A 228 5.27 11.34 -10.04
CA ASP A 228 5.26 10.35 -11.12
C ASP A 228 3.86 10.08 -11.67
N LEU A 229 2.79 10.62 -11.06
CA LEU A 229 1.42 10.28 -11.43
C LEU A 229 1.09 10.64 -12.88
N ASP A 230 1.64 11.73 -13.39
CA ASP A 230 1.47 12.20 -14.77
C ASP A 230 2.72 11.96 -15.64
N SER A 231 3.68 11.16 -15.15
CA SER A 231 4.87 10.73 -15.88
C SER A 231 4.61 9.51 -16.77
N PRO A 232 5.55 9.12 -17.64
CA PRO A 232 5.50 7.85 -18.37
C PRO A 232 5.36 6.63 -17.46
N PHE A 233 5.97 6.65 -16.26
CA PHE A 233 5.80 5.59 -15.26
C PHE A 233 4.36 5.51 -14.74
N GLY A 234 3.76 6.63 -14.38
CA GLY A 234 2.36 6.70 -13.95
C GLY A 234 1.40 6.24 -15.05
N ALA A 235 1.61 6.69 -16.29
CA ALA A 235 0.81 6.28 -17.44
C ALA A 235 0.88 4.75 -17.65
N MET A 236 2.06 4.15 -17.50
CA MET A 236 2.25 2.70 -17.61
C MET A 236 1.54 1.94 -16.49
N MET A 237 1.61 2.41 -15.25
CA MET A 237 0.89 1.78 -14.12
C MET A 237 -0.63 1.90 -14.28
N LYS A 238 -1.14 3.03 -14.76
CA LYS A 238 -2.57 3.21 -15.10
C LYS A 238 -3.01 2.22 -16.19
N ALA A 239 -2.25 2.11 -17.27
CA ALA A 239 -2.56 1.19 -18.36
C ALA A 239 -2.59 -0.27 -17.89
N LEU A 240 -1.63 -0.65 -17.05
CA LEU A 240 -1.55 -2.00 -16.50
C LEU A 240 -2.72 -2.32 -15.57
N SER A 241 -3.12 -1.38 -14.72
CA SER A 241 -4.30 -1.55 -13.86
C SER A 241 -5.59 -1.68 -14.68
N VAL A 242 -5.74 -0.92 -15.77
CA VAL A 242 -6.85 -1.09 -16.72
C VAL A 242 -6.80 -2.48 -17.36
N GLU A 243 -5.62 -2.94 -17.81
CA GLU A 243 -5.42 -4.27 -18.42
C GLU A 243 -5.84 -5.39 -17.46
N TRP A 244 -5.48 -5.30 -16.18
CA TRP A 244 -5.88 -6.29 -15.17
C TRP A 244 -7.40 -6.42 -15.03
N HIS A 245 -8.11 -5.30 -15.01
CA HIS A 245 -9.58 -5.32 -14.98
C HIS A 245 -10.16 -5.84 -16.30
N LYS A 246 -9.66 -5.35 -17.43
CA LYS A 246 -10.12 -5.72 -18.77
C LYS A 246 -9.99 -7.22 -19.04
N THR A 247 -8.87 -7.82 -18.70
CA THR A 247 -8.58 -9.24 -18.94
C THR A 247 -9.19 -10.18 -17.90
N GLY A 248 -9.71 -9.64 -16.77
CA GLY A 248 -10.16 -10.46 -15.64
C GLY A 248 -9.03 -11.04 -14.80
N LYS A 249 -7.80 -10.54 -14.97
CA LYS A 249 -6.61 -11.01 -14.24
C LYS A 249 -6.80 -11.00 -12.72
N LEU A 250 -7.43 -9.97 -12.19
CA LEU A 250 -7.67 -9.86 -10.75
C LEU A 250 -8.66 -10.91 -10.24
N LEU A 251 -9.69 -11.25 -11.02
CA LEU A 251 -10.63 -12.35 -10.71
C LEU A 251 -9.94 -13.73 -10.76
N GLU A 252 -9.03 -13.93 -11.76
CA GLU A 252 -8.21 -15.13 -11.85
C GLU A 252 -7.34 -15.30 -10.59
N LEU A 253 -6.68 -14.22 -10.14
CA LEU A 253 -5.83 -14.23 -8.97
C LEU A 253 -6.62 -14.44 -7.67
N GLU A 254 -7.82 -13.87 -7.51
CA GLU A 254 -8.70 -14.22 -6.38
C GLU A 254 -8.95 -15.73 -6.31
N LYS A 255 -9.33 -16.34 -7.46
CA LYS A 255 -9.56 -17.78 -7.54
C LYS A 255 -8.29 -18.58 -7.22
N LYS A 256 -7.14 -18.18 -7.77
CA LYS A 256 -5.84 -18.82 -7.53
C LYS A 256 -5.49 -18.85 -6.05
N TRP A 257 -5.74 -17.75 -5.34
CA TRP A 257 -5.37 -17.59 -3.94
C TRP A 257 -6.48 -17.96 -2.95
N GLY A 258 -7.63 -18.49 -3.43
CA GLY A 258 -8.77 -18.89 -2.60
C GLY A 258 -9.41 -17.70 -1.86
N ILE A 259 -9.33 -16.51 -2.44
CA ILE A 259 -9.97 -15.32 -1.90
C ILE A 259 -11.46 -15.37 -2.28
N LYS A 260 -12.32 -14.98 -1.34
CA LYS A 260 -13.74 -14.84 -1.61
C LYS A 260 -13.98 -13.79 -2.71
N PRO A 261 -14.82 -14.07 -3.73
CA PRO A 261 -15.06 -13.13 -4.82
C PRO A 261 -15.47 -11.75 -4.31
N ASN A 262 -14.79 -10.72 -4.80
CA ASN A 262 -15.05 -9.33 -4.43
C ASN A 262 -15.97 -8.67 -5.47
N PRO A 263 -17.16 -8.17 -5.08
CA PRO A 263 -18.08 -7.51 -6.00
C PRO A 263 -17.48 -6.33 -6.76
N PHE A 264 -16.51 -5.64 -6.15
CA PHE A 264 -15.78 -4.55 -6.81
C PHE A 264 -15.07 -5.05 -8.06
N LEU A 265 -14.35 -6.18 -7.99
CA LEU A 265 -13.62 -6.72 -9.14
C LEU A 265 -14.56 -7.16 -10.27
N VAL A 266 -15.70 -7.76 -9.92
CA VAL A 266 -16.73 -8.12 -10.92
C VAL A 266 -17.23 -6.86 -11.64
N THR A 267 -17.59 -5.82 -10.88
CA THR A 267 -18.06 -4.55 -11.43
C THR A 267 -17.01 -3.90 -12.33
N MET A 268 -15.76 -3.90 -11.90
CA MET A 268 -14.68 -3.28 -12.65
C MET A 268 -14.32 -4.07 -13.91
N HIS A 269 -14.34 -5.41 -13.85
CA HIS A 269 -14.16 -6.24 -15.03
C HIS A 269 -15.26 -5.96 -16.06
N GLU A 270 -16.54 -5.96 -15.67
CA GLU A 270 -17.64 -5.63 -16.56
C GLU A 270 -17.50 -4.25 -17.22
N LYS A 271 -17.02 -3.27 -16.45
CA LYS A 271 -16.77 -1.91 -16.95
C LYS A 271 -15.68 -1.85 -18.03
N TYR A 272 -14.61 -2.63 -17.87
CA TYR A 272 -13.42 -2.51 -18.74
C TYR A 272 -13.29 -3.59 -19.82
N LYS A 273 -13.99 -4.74 -19.74
CA LYS A 273 -13.84 -5.86 -20.70
C LYS A 273 -14.14 -5.51 -22.15
N GLY A 274 -14.90 -4.44 -22.40
CA GLY A 274 -15.28 -3.98 -23.76
C GLY A 274 -14.51 -2.74 -24.24
N SER A 275 -13.56 -2.23 -23.45
CA SER A 275 -12.83 -0.97 -23.78
C SER A 275 -11.57 -1.21 -24.60
#